data_268cf823b06a59feb2fce85603c78723
#
_entry.id   268cf823b06a59feb2fce85603c78723
#
_cell.length_a   1.000
_cell.length_b   1.000
_cell.length_c   1.000
_cell.angle_alpha   90.00
_cell.angle_beta   90.00
_cell.angle_gamma   90.00
#
_symmetry.space_group_name_H-M   'P 1'
#
loop_
_entity.id
_entity.type
_entity.pdbx_description
1 polymer ?
#
loop_
_entity_poly.entity_id
_entity_poly.type
_entity_poly.pdbx_seq_one_letter_code
_entity_poly.pdbx_strand_id
1 'polypeptide(L)'
;DLDKMLDVLRKQNTRFEVTDRAAQNDDQLNIDFVGKVDGEVFAGGSATGTQLVLGSGRMIPGFEEGLVGAKAGEERVLKLTFPADYQNLDLAGKEAEFTVTVNTVSEPKLPELNEEFFAQFGIKETGLEGFRAEVRKNMERELRQAIKSKVKNQVMDGLLAANPIEVPKSLLANEVDRLRVQAVQQFGGNIKPDQLPAELFEEQANRRVVLGLIVAEVVKQFDLKPD
;
A
#
# COMPACT_ATOMS: atom_id res chain seq x y z
N ASP A 1 3.90 -14.67 13.91
CA ASP A 1 3.08 -15.12 15.02
C ASP A 1 1.63 -15.27 14.56
N LEU A 2 1.08 -16.48 14.66
CA LEU A 2 -0.25 -16.85 14.16
C LEU A 2 -1.36 -15.99 14.81
N ASP A 3 -1.28 -15.78 16.14
CA ASP A 3 -2.31 -15.04 16.86
C ASP A 3 -2.36 -13.57 16.42
N LYS A 4 -1.22 -12.96 16.17
CA LYS A 4 -1.16 -11.60 15.60
C LYS A 4 -1.80 -11.54 14.20
N MET A 5 -1.59 -12.58 13.38
CA MET A 5 -2.22 -12.64 12.05
C MET A 5 -3.74 -12.78 12.17
N LEU A 6 -4.23 -13.58 13.10
CA LEU A 6 -5.67 -13.70 13.38
C LEU A 6 -6.29 -12.36 13.82
N ASP A 7 -5.58 -11.63 14.69
CA ASP A 7 -6.02 -10.30 15.11
C ASP A 7 -6.03 -9.30 13.94
N VAL A 8 -5.04 -9.35 13.06
CA VAL A 8 -5.01 -8.54 11.83
C VAL A 8 -6.20 -8.88 10.94
N LEU A 9 -6.47 -10.16 10.70
CA LEU A 9 -7.61 -10.60 9.89
C LEU A 9 -8.95 -10.15 10.49
N ARG A 10 -9.11 -10.22 11.83
CA ARG A 10 -10.29 -9.71 12.51
C ARG A 10 -10.44 -8.20 12.34
N LYS A 11 -9.36 -7.44 12.53
CA LYS A 11 -9.35 -5.98 12.36
C LYS A 11 -9.69 -5.56 10.92
N GLN A 12 -9.16 -6.27 9.92
CA GLN A 12 -9.47 -6.02 8.50
C GLN A 12 -10.94 -6.28 8.15
N ASN A 13 -11.61 -7.15 8.92
CA ASN A 13 -13.02 -7.48 8.75
C ASN A 13 -13.90 -6.82 9.82
N THR A 14 -13.43 -5.76 10.47
CA THR A 14 -14.20 -4.96 11.42
C THR A 14 -15.46 -4.43 10.73
N ARG A 15 -16.61 -4.64 11.37
CA ARG A 15 -17.89 -4.01 11.00
C ARG A 15 -18.08 -2.76 11.85
N PHE A 16 -18.70 -1.75 11.29
CA PHE A 16 -18.98 -0.52 12.01
C PHE A 16 -20.49 -0.42 12.25
N GLU A 17 -20.88 -0.24 13.50
CA GLU A 17 -22.29 -0.09 13.91
C GLU A 17 -22.54 1.32 14.42
N VAL A 18 -23.61 1.95 13.93
CA VAL A 18 -23.96 3.32 14.33
C VAL A 18 -24.24 3.38 15.83
N THR A 19 -23.70 4.41 16.47
CA THR A 19 -23.85 4.65 17.90
C THR A 19 -24.16 6.12 18.17
N ASP A 20 -24.86 6.39 19.28
CA ASP A 20 -25.20 7.75 19.71
C ASP A 20 -24.17 8.38 20.67
N ARG A 21 -23.13 7.63 21.02
CA ARG A 21 -22.04 8.15 21.87
C ARG A 21 -21.11 9.11 21.12
N ALA A 22 -20.36 9.89 21.85
CA ALA A 22 -19.30 10.72 21.30
C ALA A 22 -18.20 9.87 20.65
N ALA A 23 -17.65 10.35 19.55
CA ALA A 23 -16.63 9.70 18.76
C ALA A 23 -15.33 9.47 19.54
N GLN A 24 -14.72 8.32 19.37
CA GLN A 24 -13.45 7.92 19.96
C GLN A 24 -12.48 7.47 18.87
N ASN A 25 -11.21 7.27 19.22
CA ASN A 25 -10.26 6.67 18.30
C ASN A 25 -10.77 5.28 17.86
N ASP A 26 -10.46 4.90 16.64
CA ASP A 26 -10.91 3.70 15.93
C ASP A 26 -12.39 3.72 15.48
N ASP A 27 -13.20 4.73 15.88
CA ASP A 27 -14.55 4.88 15.35
C ASP A 27 -14.52 5.37 13.90
N GLN A 28 -15.52 4.93 13.13
CA GLN A 28 -15.75 5.43 11.78
C GLN A 28 -16.80 6.54 11.82
N LEU A 29 -16.42 7.70 11.29
CA LEU A 29 -17.33 8.83 11.10
C LEU A 29 -17.77 8.89 9.63
N ASN A 30 -19.04 9.22 9.40
CA ASN A 30 -19.50 9.75 8.13
C ASN A 30 -19.55 11.27 8.26
N ILE A 31 -18.76 11.97 7.43
CA ILE A 31 -18.59 13.42 7.55
C ILE A 31 -18.82 14.11 6.21
N ASP A 32 -19.30 15.35 6.31
CA ASP A 32 -19.22 16.33 5.25
C ASP A 32 -18.21 17.39 5.67
N PHE A 33 -17.38 17.86 4.78
CA PHE A 33 -16.44 18.92 5.12
C PHE A 33 -16.23 19.91 3.98
N VAL A 34 -15.90 21.14 4.37
CA VAL A 34 -15.50 22.22 3.47
C VAL A 34 -14.26 22.88 4.05
N GLY A 35 -13.14 22.77 3.33
CA GLY A 35 -11.87 23.40 3.66
C GLY A 35 -11.64 24.67 2.85
N LYS A 36 -11.16 25.71 3.53
CA LYS A 36 -10.82 27.01 2.97
C LYS A 36 -9.40 27.39 3.31
N VAL A 37 -8.69 27.95 2.35
CA VAL A 37 -7.38 28.59 2.53
C VAL A 37 -7.56 30.06 2.14
N ASP A 38 -7.14 30.98 2.98
CA ASP A 38 -7.33 32.45 2.77
C ASP A 38 -8.79 32.83 2.52
N GLY A 39 -9.75 32.07 3.07
CA GLY A 39 -11.20 32.30 2.94
C GLY A 39 -11.84 31.69 1.68
N GLU A 40 -11.05 31.12 0.77
CA GLU A 40 -11.53 30.49 -0.47
C GLU A 40 -11.47 28.96 -0.40
N VAL A 41 -12.48 28.30 -0.95
CA VAL A 41 -12.51 26.83 -1.04
C VAL A 41 -11.49 26.38 -2.09
N PHE A 42 -10.53 25.56 -1.71
CA PHE A 42 -9.52 25.04 -2.61
C PHE A 42 -9.98 23.76 -3.33
N ALA A 43 -9.35 23.44 -4.47
CA ALA A 43 -9.68 22.26 -5.26
C ALA A 43 -9.45 20.97 -4.43
N GLY A 44 -10.50 20.16 -4.29
CA GLY A 44 -10.50 18.97 -3.42
C GLY A 44 -10.70 19.28 -1.93
N GLY A 45 -10.94 20.53 -1.54
CA GLY A 45 -11.18 20.95 -0.16
C GLY A 45 -12.57 20.61 0.38
N SER A 46 -13.49 20.07 -0.42
CA SER A 46 -14.82 19.73 0.04
C SER A 46 -15.23 18.32 -0.39
N ALA A 47 -15.91 17.62 0.49
CA ALA A 47 -16.54 16.34 0.19
C ALA A 47 -17.74 16.10 1.10
N THR A 48 -18.66 15.24 0.67
CA THR A 48 -19.85 14.83 1.40
C THR A 48 -19.90 13.33 1.55
N GLY A 49 -20.43 12.84 2.68
CA GLY A 49 -20.59 11.40 2.93
C GLY A 49 -19.27 10.65 3.06
N THR A 50 -18.19 11.36 3.39
CA THR A 50 -16.86 10.74 3.49
C THR A 50 -16.75 9.86 4.72
N GLN A 51 -16.29 8.63 4.53
CA GLN A 51 -16.04 7.69 5.63
C GLN A 51 -14.61 7.87 6.14
N LEU A 52 -14.46 8.21 7.40
CA LEU A 52 -13.18 8.46 8.08
C LEU A 52 -13.10 7.64 9.36
N VAL A 53 -12.05 6.84 9.49
CA VAL A 53 -11.74 6.15 10.75
C VAL A 53 -10.76 7.02 11.53
N LEU A 54 -11.14 7.41 12.75
CA LEU A 54 -10.31 8.25 13.62
C LEU A 54 -9.05 7.50 14.06
N GLY A 55 -7.90 8.15 13.97
CA GLY A 55 -6.59 7.55 14.26
C GLY A 55 -5.98 6.78 13.08
N SER A 56 -6.62 6.79 11.90
CA SER A 56 -6.09 6.14 10.69
C SER A 56 -4.91 6.87 10.06
N GLY A 57 -4.71 8.15 10.36
CA GLY A 57 -3.68 9.01 9.77
C GLY A 57 -3.87 9.29 8.28
N ARG A 58 -5.09 9.19 7.77
CA ARG A 58 -5.42 9.47 6.36
C ARG A 58 -5.58 10.94 6.04
N MET A 59 -5.91 11.72 7.07
CA MET A 59 -6.11 13.16 6.95
C MET A 59 -4.86 13.91 7.41
N ILE A 60 -4.82 15.22 7.15
CA ILE A 60 -3.73 16.07 7.65
C ILE A 60 -3.71 16.08 9.19
N PRO A 61 -2.52 16.25 9.80
CA PRO A 61 -2.38 16.27 11.26
C PRO A 61 -3.35 17.24 11.93
N GLY A 62 -3.98 16.81 13.02
CA GLY A 62 -4.95 17.59 13.78
C GLY A 62 -6.40 17.44 13.30
N PHE A 63 -6.63 16.93 12.09
CA PHE A 63 -8.01 16.79 11.56
C PHE A 63 -8.79 15.71 12.30
N GLU A 64 -8.20 14.49 12.39
CA GLU A 64 -8.85 13.37 13.06
C GLU A 64 -8.94 13.61 14.57
N GLU A 65 -7.91 14.17 15.18
CA GLU A 65 -7.85 14.52 16.60
C GLU A 65 -8.92 15.57 16.96
N GLY A 66 -9.15 16.54 16.06
CA GLY A 66 -10.18 17.58 16.26
C GLY A 66 -11.60 17.04 16.24
N LEU A 67 -11.83 15.84 15.70
CA LEU A 67 -13.13 15.18 15.64
C LEU A 67 -13.37 14.21 16.80
N VAL A 68 -12.36 13.88 17.58
CA VAL A 68 -12.54 13.06 18.79
C VAL A 68 -13.48 13.77 19.75
N GLY A 69 -14.47 13.04 20.27
CA GLY A 69 -15.50 13.57 21.14
C GLY A 69 -16.67 14.25 20.44
N ALA A 70 -16.67 14.33 19.10
CA ALA A 70 -17.82 14.85 18.35
C ALA A 70 -18.99 13.86 18.36
N LYS A 71 -20.21 14.39 18.23
CA LYS A 71 -21.45 13.59 18.14
C LYS A 71 -22.06 13.71 16.76
N ALA A 72 -22.92 12.76 16.43
CA ALA A 72 -23.72 12.84 15.22
C ALA A 72 -24.57 14.12 15.20
N GLY A 73 -24.60 14.81 14.05
CA GLY A 73 -25.24 16.11 13.86
C GLY A 73 -24.42 17.32 14.34
N GLU A 74 -23.22 17.11 14.90
CA GLU A 74 -22.37 18.21 15.38
C GLU A 74 -21.54 18.78 14.22
N GLU A 75 -21.41 20.10 14.19
CA GLU A 75 -20.50 20.83 13.30
C GLU A 75 -19.30 21.32 14.08
N ARG A 76 -18.11 21.11 13.53
CA ARG A 76 -16.85 21.60 14.10
C ARG A 76 -16.05 22.37 13.08
N VAL A 77 -15.44 23.46 13.56
CA VAL A 77 -14.49 24.25 12.78
C VAL A 77 -13.08 23.94 13.25
N LEU A 78 -12.27 23.38 12.35
CA LEU A 78 -10.90 22.99 12.63
C LEU A 78 -9.94 23.95 11.91
N LYS A 79 -9.03 24.58 12.64
CA LYS A 79 -7.95 25.39 12.06
C LYS A 79 -6.67 24.57 12.08
N LEU A 80 -6.18 24.23 10.92
CA LEU A 80 -5.09 23.29 10.71
C LEU A 80 -4.08 23.86 9.72
N THR A 81 -2.84 23.37 9.81
CA THR A 81 -1.79 23.75 8.87
C THR A 81 -1.41 22.55 8.03
N PHE A 82 -1.38 22.69 6.73
CA PHE A 82 -0.87 21.65 5.83
C PHE A 82 0.61 21.37 6.13
N PRO A 83 1.05 20.10 6.14
CA PRO A 83 2.47 19.77 6.24
C PRO A 83 3.31 20.47 5.18
N ALA A 84 4.56 20.81 5.51
CA ALA A 84 5.47 21.48 4.58
C ALA A 84 5.84 20.60 3.37
N ASP A 85 5.76 19.29 3.53
CA ASP A 85 6.01 18.26 2.52
C ASP A 85 4.70 17.74 1.86
N TYR A 86 3.62 18.50 1.96
CA TYR A 86 2.34 18.13 1.35
C TYR A 86 2.47 18.03 -0.17
N GLN A 87 1.86 17.00 -0.77
CA GLN A 87 1.98 16.72 -2.20
C GLN A 87 1.57 17.87 -3.12
N ASN A 88 0.57 18.67 -2.70
CA ASN A 88 0.19 19.88 -3.41
C ASN A 88 0.98 21.07 -2.87
N LEU A 89 1.94 21.54 -3.66
CA LEU A 89 2.83 22.66 -3.30
C LEU A 89 2.09 23.96 -3.06
N ASP A 90 0.92 24.16 -3.67
CA ASP A 90 0.08 25.35 -3.47
C ASP A 90 -0.57 25.40 -2.09
N LEU A 91 -0.68 24.29 -1.40
CA LEU A 91 -1.26 24.14 -0.07
C LEU A 91 -0.19 23.90 1.01
N ALA A 92 0.99 23.42 0.65
CA ALA A 92 2.06 23.09 1.59
C ALA A 92 2.40 24.27 2.52
N GLY A 93 2.36 24.02 3.83
CA GLY A 93 2.65 25.01 4.88
C GLY A 93 1.57 26.08 5.08
N LYS A 94 0.46 26.06 4.34
CA LYS A 94 -0.63 27.03 4.51
C LYS A 94 -1.59 26.65 5.63
N GLU A 95 -2.13 27.64 6.27
CA GLU A 95 -3.25 27.47 7.21
C GLU A 95 -4.56 27.27 6.45
N ALA A 96 -5.36 26.32 6.91
CA ALA A 96 -6.68 26.03 6.37
C ALA A 96 -7.71 25.93 7.49
N GLU A 97 -8.91 26.39 7.20
CA GLU A 97 -10.06 26.25 8.07
C GLU A 97 -11.03 25.23 7.45
N PHE A 98 -11.30 24.16 8.20
CA PHE A 98 -12.24 23.11 7.80
C PHE A 98 -13.50 23.21 8.65
N THR A 99 -14.63 23.40 7.99
CA THR A 99 -15.95 23.22 8.60
C THR A 99 -16.36 21.78 8.34
N VAL A 100 -16.51 21.00 9.40
CA VAL A 100 -16.81 19.55 9.33
C VAL A 100 -18.12 19.28 10.04
N THR A 101 -19.06 18.68 9.33
CA THR A 101 -20.33 18.18 9.89
C THR A 101 -20.23 16.66 10.06
N VAL A 102 -20.47 16.16 11.26
CA VAL A 102 -20.49 14.74 11.58
C VAL A 102 -21.89 14.20 11.34
N ASN A 103 -22.10 13.41 10.28
CA ASN A 103 -23.41 12.85 9.97
C ASN A 103 -23.74 11.67 10.89
N THR A 104 -22.81 10.72 11.04
CA THR A 104 -22.95 9.57 11.93
C THR A 104 -21.64 9.20 12.58
N VAL A 105 -21.72 8.63 13.77
CA VAL A 105 -20.61 7.99 14.49
C VAL A 105 -20.91 6.50 14.53
N SER A 106 -19.93 5.66 14.16
CA SER A 106 -20.06 4.21 14.18
C SER A 106 -18.88 3.60 14.95
N GLU A 107 -19.22 2.72 15.90
CA GLU A 107 -18.19 2.04 16.71
C GLU A 107 -17.70 0.78 16.00
N PRO A 108 -16.42 0.41 16.13
CA PRO A 108 -15.89 -0.80 15.56
C PRO A 108 -16.39 -2.03 16.32
N LYS A 109 -16.97 -2.99 15.58
CA LYS A 109 -17.30 -4.33 16.08
C LYS A 109 -16.36 -5.33 15.44
N LEU A 110 -15.43 -5.84 16.22
CA LEU A 110 -14.58 -6.94 15.78
C LEU A 110 -15.43 -8.18 15.59
N PRO A 111 -15.38 -8.85 14.43
CA PRO A 111 -16.12 -10.06 14.19
C PRO A 111 -15.72 -11.14 15.21
N GLU A 112 -16.70 -11.92 15.65
CA GLU A 112 -16.42 -13.12 16.43
C GLU A 112 -15.78 -14.18 15.54
N LEU A 113 -14.89 -14.98 16.12
CA LEU A 113 -14.29 -16.13 15.44
C LEU A 113 -15.29 -17.29 15.42
N ASN A 114 -16.31 -17.14 14.61
CA ASN A 114 -17.42 -18.08 14.45
C ASN A 114 -17.44 -18.68 13.03
N GLU A 115 -18.35 -19.60 12.78
CA GLU A 115 -18.48 -20.30 11.50
C GLU A 115 -18.73 -19.33 10.34
N GLU A 116 -19.49 -18.25 10.55
CA GLU A 116 -19.75 -17.22 9.53
C GLU A 116 -18.45 -16.51 9.12
N PHE A 117 -17.61 -16.18 10.11
CA PHE A 117 -16.30 -15.58 9.84
C PHE A 117 -15.38 -16.54 9.10
N PHE A 118 -15.31 -17.80 9.51
CA PHE A 118 -14.46 -18.81 8.85
C PHE A 118 -14.94 -19.13 7.43
N ALA A 119 -16.26 -19.09 7.17
CA ALA A 119 -16.82 -19.31 5.85
C ALA A 119 -16.35 -18.27 4.81
N GLN A 120 -16.08 -17.02 5.22
CA GLN A 120 -15.54 -15.97 4.36
C GLN A 120 -14.15 -16.34 3.81
N PHE A 121 -13.41 -17.18 4.51
CA PHE A 121 -12.11 -17.71 4.12
C PHE A 121 -12.19 -19.12 3.50
N GLY A 122 -13.41 -19.58 3.16
CA GLY A 122 -13.63 -20.88 2.52
C GLY A 122 -13.62 -22.07 3.47
N ILE A 123 -13.66 -21.85 4.78
CA ILE A 123 -13.58 -22.88 5.81
C ILE A 123 -14.98 -23.13 6.36
N LYS A 124 -15.58 -24.31 6.07
CA LYS A 124 -16.97 -24.59 6.35
C LYS A 124 -17.24 -25.60 7.49
N GLU A 125 -16.28 -26.43 7.85
CA GLU A 125 -16.57 -27.58 8.73
C GLU A 125 -15.57 -27.82 9.87
N THR A 126 -14.44 -27.11 9.89
CA THR A 126 -13.33 -27.40 10.82
C THR A 126 -13.18 -26.39 11.97
N GLY A 127 -14.09 -25.41 12.06
CA GLY A 127 -14.12 -24.41 13.12
C GLY A 127 -12.82 -23.61 13.26
N LEU A 128 -12.56 -23.15 14.48
CA LEU A 128 -11.37 -22.32 14.80
C LEU A 128 -10.05 -23.06 14.55
N GLU A 129 -9.97 -24.35 14.83
CA GLU A 129 -8.75 -25.14 14.64
C GLU A 129 -8.37 -25.27 13.15
N GLY A 130 -9.37 -25.55 12.30
CA GLY A 130 -9.16 -25.60 10.86
C GLY A 130 -8.79 -24.23 10.29
N PHE A 131 -9.42 -23.17 10.78
CA PHE A 131 -9.06 -21.81 10.40
C PHE A 131 -7.59 -21.48 10.75
N ARG A 132 -7.17 -21.79 11.99
CA ARG A 132 -5.77 -21.61 12.42
C ARG A 132 -4.80 -22.42 11.57
N ALA A 133 -5.14 -23.64 11.22
CA ALA A 133 -4.32 -24.52 10.38
C ALA A 133 -4.15 -23.93 8.97
N GLU A 134 -5.21 -23.44 8.36
CA GLU A 134 -5.17 -22.86 7.02
C GLU A 134 -4.40 -21.53 7.00
N VAL A 135 -4.63 -20.65 7.98
CA VAL A 135 -3.86 -19.40 8.12
C VAL A 135 -2.38 -19.70 8.29
N ARG A 136 -2.01 -20.69 9.14
CA ARG A 136 -0.63 -21.13 9.30
C ARG A 136 -0.03 -21.61 7.98
N LYS A 137 -0.73 -22.47 7.26
CA LYS A 137 -0.29 -23.02 5.97
C LYS A 137 -0.06 -21.90 4.93
N ASN A 138 -0.93 -20.91 4.88
CA ASN A 138 -0.77 -19.75 4.01
C ASN A 138 0.46 -18.93 4.39
N MET A 139 0.65 -18.62 5.69
CA MET A 139 1.82 -17.91 6.19
C MET A 139 3.13 -18.67 5.88
N GLU A 140 3.15 -19.99 6.04
CA GLU A 140 4.31 -20.82 5.72
C GLU A 140 4.60 -20.85 4.20
N ARG A 141 3.55 -20.83 3.39
CA ARG A 141 3.71 -20.74 1.91
C ARG A 141 4.32 -19.39 1.52
N GLU A 142 3.80 -18.28 2.08
CA GLU A 142 4.33 -16.94 1.83
C GLU A 142 5.77 -16.80 2.33
N LEU A 143 6.06 -17.34 3.52
CA LEU A 143 7.41 -17.35 4.07
C LEU A 143 8.38 -18.11 3.17
N ARG A 144 8.00 -19.31 2.71
CA ARG A 144 8.83 -20.10 1.77
C ARG A 144 9.09 -19.32 0.48
N GLN A 145 8.08 -18.65 -0.05
CA GLN A 145 8.21 -17.84 -1.26
C GLN A 145 9.14 -16.63 -1.02
N ALA A 146 8.97 -15.94 0.11
CA ALA A 146 9.81 -14.81 0.49
C ALA A 146 11.28 -15.24 0.69
N ILE A 147 11.52 -16.35 1.38
CA ILE A 147 12.86 -16.94 1.55
C ILE A 147 13.46 -17.29 0.19
N LYS A 148 12.71 -17.99 -0.68
CA LYS A 148 13.18 -18.35 -2.03
C LYS A 148 13.57 -17.11 -2.84
N SER A 149 12.76 -16.08 -2.81
CA SER A 149 13.05 -14.81 -3.49
C SER A 149 14.28 -14.12 -2.92
N LYS A 150 14.40 -14.07 -1.58
CA LYS A 150 15.55 -13.47 -0.91
C LYS A 150 16.85 -14.20 -1.22
N VAL A 151 16.85 -15.53 -1.14
CA VAL A 151 18.03 -16.37 -1.47
C VAL A 151 18.39 -16.18 -2.94
N LYS A 152 17.41 -16.22 -3.85
CA LYS A 152 17.64 -15.96 -5.28
C LYS A 152 18.33 -14.62 -5.50
N ASN A 153 17.83 -13.54 -4.87
CA ASN A 153 18.43 -12.22 -5.02
C ASN A 153 19.86 -12.17 -4.47
N GLN A 154 20.09 -12.77 -3.29
CA GLN A 154 21.44 -12.85 -2.71
C GLN A 154 22.42 -13.61 -3.60
N VAL A 155 22.00 -14.73 -4.20
CA VAL A 155 22.84 -15.48 -5.16
C VAL A 155 23.14 -14.62 -6.38
N MET A 156 22.13 -13.93 -6.95
CA MET A 156 22.33 -13.05 -8.10
C MET A 156 23.26 -11.88 -7.78
N ASP A 157 23.12 -11.27 -6.60
CA ASP A 157 24.01 -10.21 -6.15
C ASP A 157 25.46 -10.72 -5.96
N GLY A 158 25.60 -11.91 -5.38
CA GLY A 158 26.91 -12.57 -5.24
C GLY A 158 27.56 -12.88 -6.58
N LEU A 159 26.80 -13.35 -7.56
CA LEU A 159 27.29 -13.61 -8.92
C LEU A 159 27.75 -12.33 -9.60
N LEU A 160 27.00 -11.22 -9.47
CA LEU A 160 27.39 -9.92 -10.00
C LEU A 160 28.69 -9.42 -9.37
N ALA A 161 28.79 -9.49 -8.04
CA ALA A 161 29.97 -9.03 -7.31
C ALA A 161 31.24 -9.82 -7.63
N ALA A 162 31.08 -11.15 -7.84
CA ALA A 162 32.19 -12.05 -8.14
C ALA A 162 32.65 -11.99 -9.62
N ASN A 163 31.84 -11.46 -10.52
CA ASN A 163 32.10 -11.46 -11.97
C ASN A 163 31.88 -10.04 -12.55
N PRO A 164 32.81 -9.10 -12.35
CA PRO A 164 32.71 -7.80 -12.98
C PRO A 164 32.89 -7.96 -14.51
N ILE A 165 31.83 -7.73 -15.27
CA ILE A 165 31.79 -7.85 -16.72
C ILE A 165 31.43 -6.49 -17.31
N GLU A 166 32.23 -6.03 -18.28
CA GLU A 166 31.88 -4.88 -19.08
C GLU A 166 30.82 -5.26 -20.12
N VAL A 167 29.69 -4.58 -20.08
CA VAL A 167 28.57 -4.83 -20.99
C VAL A 167 28.76 -4.05 -22.28
N PRO A 168 28.67 -4.69 -23.46
CA PRO A 168 28.61 -3.99 -24.73
C PRO A 168 27.45 -2.96 -24.77
N LYS A 169 27.77 -1.73 -25.20
CA LYS A 169 26.76 -0.62 -25.23
C LYS A 169 25.49 -0.98 -26.02
N SER A 170 25.61 -1.80 -27.07
CA SER A 170 24.47 -2.25 -27.86
C SER A 170 23.52 -3.15 -27.09
N LEU A 171 24.05 -4.05 -26.24
CA LEU A 171 23.20 -4.90 -25.40
C LEU A 171 22.49 -4.11 -24.32
N LEU A 172 23.22 -3.14 -23.71
CA LEU A 172 22.66 -2.26 -22.71
C LEU A 172 21.52 -1.42 -23.30
N ALA A 173 21.73 -0.78 -24.46
CA ALA A 173 20.70 0.01 -25.13
C ALA A 173 19.44 -0.80 -25.46
N ASN A 174 19.61 -2.00 -26.02
CA ASN A 174 18.49 -2.90 -26.32
C ASN A 174 17.69 -3.27 -25.07
N GLU A 175 18.35 -3.51 -23.94
CA GLU A 175 17.66 -3.87 -22.71
C GLU A 175 16.96 -2.65 -22.08
N VAL A 176 17.56 -1.46 -22.16
CA VAL A 176 16.91 -0.20 -21.75
C VAL A 176 15.60 0.00 -22.53
N ASP A 177 15.63 -0.19 -23.87
CA ASP A 177 14.42 -0.05 -24.67
C ASP A 177 13.34 -1.08 -24.31
N ARG A 178 13.72 -2.33 -24.02
CA ARG A 178 12.79 -3.35 -23.50
C ARG A 178 12.17 -2.95 -22.18
N LEU A 179 12.96 -2.42 -21.26
CA LEU A 179 12.48 -1.96 -19.96
C LEU A 179 11.52 -0.77 -20.09
N ARG A 180 11.81 0.18 -21.00
CA ARG A 180 10.91 1.30 -21.32
C ARG A 180 9.55 0.81 -21.82
N VAL A 181 9.54 -0.14 -22.77
CA VAL A 181 8.31 -0.74 -23.31
C VAL A 181 7.54 -1.43 -22.19
N GLN A 182 8.23 -2.21 -21.34
CA GLN A 182 7.60 -2.89 -20.22
C GLN A 182 6.98 -1.91 -19.21
N ALA A 183 7.68 -0.82 -18.89
CA ALA A 183 7.19 0.23 -18.00
C ALA A 183 5.91 0.89 -18.56
N VAL A 184 5.90 1.26 -19.83
CA VAL A 184 4.71 1.85 -20.50
C VAL A 184 3.51 0.89 -20.45
N GLN A 185 3.73 -0.41 -20.68
CA GLN A 185 2.65 -1.40 -20.58
C GLN A 185 2.08 -1.54 -19.16
N GLN A 186 2.94 -1.41 -18.16
CA GLN A 186 2.53 -1.51 -16.75
C GLN A 186 1.79 -0.27 -16.24
N PHE A 187 2.15 0.92 -16.73
CA PHE A 187 1.55 2.19 -16.29
C PHE A 187 0.35 2.67 -17.11
N GLY A 188 -0.15 1.86 -18.08
CA GLY A 188 -1.40 2.16 -18.79
C GLY A 188 -1.31 3.18 -19.92
N GLY A 189 -0.23 3.19 -20.66
CA GLY A 189 -0.25 3.33 -22.11
C GLY A 189 -0.36 4.66 -22.82
N ASN A 190 -0.42 5.83 -22.21
CA ASN A 190 -0.46 7.10 -22.95
C ASN A 190 0.92 7.76 -23.18
N ILE A 191 1.99 7.17 -22.65
CA ILE A 191 3.37 7.67 -22.77
C ILE A 191 4.10 6.79 -23.78
N LYS A 192 4.84 7.40 -24.72
CA LYS A 192 5.70 6.63 -25.63
C LYS A 192 6.98 6.19 -24.91
N PRO A 193 7.50 4.97 -25.18
CA PRO A 193 8.72 4.47 -24.53
C PRO A 193 9.91 5.46 -24.64
N ASP A 194 10.07 6.14 -25.78
CA ASP A 194 11.17 7.07 -26.03
C ASP A 194 11.10 8.34 -25.15
N GLN A 195 9.95 8.64 -24.57
CA GLN A 195 9.76 9.77 -23.64
C GLN A 195 10.25 9.48 -22.21
N LEU A 196 10.53 8.21 -21.90
CA LEU A 196 11.09 7.82 -20.62
C LEU A 196 12.61 7.97 -20.68
N PRO A 197 13.26 8.75 -19.77
CA PRO A 197 14.72 8.91 -19.73
C PRO A 197 15.44 7.57 -19.63
N ALA A 198 16.49 7.36 -20.42
CA ALA A 198 17.25 6.10 -20.44
C ALA A 198 17.91 5.82 -19.10
N GLU A 199 18.40 6.87 -18.46
CA GLU A 199 19.14 6.84 -17.20
C GLU A 199 18.37 6.16 -16.08
N LEU A 200 17.05 6.25 -16.10
CA LEU A 200 16.18 5.58 -15.10
C LEU A 200 16.23 4.05 -15.20
N PHE A 201 16.64 3.52 -16.33
CA PHE A 201 16.65 2.08 -16.61
C PHE A 201 18.05 1.49 -16.76
N GLU A 202 19.12 2.31 -16.86
CA GLU A 202 20.47 1.86 -17.14
C GLU A 202 21.00 0.88 -16.09
N GLU A 203 20.83 1.17 -14.80
CA GLU A 203 21.27 0.29 -13.72
C GLU A 203 20.60 -1.07 -13.79
N GLN A 204 19.28 -1.07 -13.95
CA GLN A 204 18.49 -2.29 -14.05
C GLN A 204 18.81 -3.08 -15.32
N ALA A 205 19.00 -2.38 -16.45
CA ALA A 205 19.39 -2.98 -17.72
C ALA A 205 20.77 -3.64 -17.62
N ASN A 206 21.76 -2.91 -17.07
CA ASN A 206 23.12 -3.43 -16.85
C ASN A 206 23.08 -4.69 -15.99
N ARG A 207 22.37 -4.65 -14.85
CA ARG A 207 22.19 -5.79 -13.97
C ARG A 207 21.59 -7.00 -14.71
N ARG A 208 20.56 -6.81 -15.52
CA ARG A 208 19.91 -7.90 -16.29
C ARG A 208 20.82 -8.49 -17.34
N VAL A 209 21.53 -7.66 -18.09
CA VAL A 209 22.44 -8.12 -19.15
C VAL A 209 23.61 -8.92 -18.54
N VAL A 210 24.26 -8.38 -17.50
CA VAL A 210 25.38 -9.07 -16.82
C VAL A 210 24.92 -10.41 -16.27
N LEU A 211 23.80 -10.46 -15.55
CA LEU A 211 23.25 -11.73 -15.03
C LEU A 211 22.91 -12.71 -16.15
N GLY A 212 22.34 -12.21 -17.25
CA GLY A 212 22.03 -13.05 -18.40
C GLY A 212 23.29 -13.71 -19.00
N LEU A 213 24.37 -12.95 -19.14
CA LEU A 213 25.65 -13.48 -19.63
C LEU A 213 26.26 -14.49 -18.66
N ILE A 214 26.30 -14.18 -17.36
CA ILE A 214 26.81 -15.10 -16.33
C ILE A 214 26.04 -16.41 -16.30
N VAL A 215 24.71 -16.31 -16.24
CA VAL A 215 23.83 -17.50 -16.17
C VAL A 215 23.94 -18.34 -17.45
N ALA A 216 24.00 -17.70 -18.61
CA ALA A 216 24.20 -18.43 -19.88
C ALA A 216 25.53 -19.21 -19.89
N GLU A 217 26.62 -18.63 -19.38
CA GLU A 217 27.91 -19.33 -19.31
C GLU A 217 27.89 -20.43 -18.25
N VAL A 218 27.27 -20.24 -17.10
CA VAL A 218 27.08 -21.30 -16.08
C VAL A 218 26.28 -22.46 -16.64
N VAL A 219 25.15 -22.17 -17.30
CA VAL A 219 24.34 -23.24 -17.96
C VAL A 219 25.15 -24.03 -18.95
N LYS A 220 25.96 -23.37 -19.77
CA LYS A 220 26.82 -23.99 -20.77
C LYS A 220 27.93 -24.83 -20.14
N GLN A 221 28.66 -24.31 -19.14
CA GLN A 221 29.76 -24.99 -18.48
C GLN A 221 29.32 -26.27 -17.74
N PHE A 222 28.15 -26.21 -17.11
CA PHE A 222 27.65 -27.32 -16.27
C PHE A 222 26.57 -28.16 -16.94
N ASP A 223 26.33 -27.98 -18.25
CA ASP A 223 25.27 -28.66 -19.03
C ASP A 223 23.92 -28.69 -18.28
N LEU A 224 23.55 -27.56 -17.68
CA LEU A 224 22.31 -27.48 -16.92
C LEU A 224 21.12 -27.43 -17.88
N LYS A 225 20.13 -28.27 -17.61
CA LYS A 225 18.85 -28.24 -18.35
C LYS A 225 17.80 -27.53 -17.50
N PRO A 226 17.05 -26.62 -18.09
CA PRO A 226 15.91 -26.04 -17.38
C PRO A 226 14.86 -27.11 -17.14
N ASP A 227 14.26 -27.12 -15.94
CA ASP A 227 13.12 -27.95 -15.57
C ASP A 227 11.85 -27.52 -16.30
#